data_6d1721330632397a7d8c33007e583482
#
_entry.id   6d1721330632397a7d8c33007e583482
#
_cell.length_a   1.000
_cell.length_b   1.000
_cell.length_c   1.000
_cell.angle_alpha   90.00
_cell.angle_beta   90.00
_cell.angle_gamma   90.00
#
_symmetry.space_group_name_H-M   'P 1'
#
loop_
_entity.id
_entity.type
_entity.pdbx_description
1 polymer ?
#
loop_
_entity_poly.entity_id
_entity_poly.type
_entity_poly.pdbx_seq_one_letter_code
_entity_poly.pdbx_strand_id
1 'polypeptide(L)'
;MYRGKLTLTLLVLVIIVSAGLPRQAEAIPAFARQHKISCTTCHAPFPRLKEFGEEFAGNGFAMPEGDDERNYVNTGDDELKLNKSFPIAARMDLYGIYEDQEEVNNDLRVPYGVKLLSGGTVAPNVGYYFYFYMSERGEVAGIEDAYIHFNDLFGAPFDIMVGQFQTSDPLMKRELRLTFEDYEVYQTRVGLSSNNLAYDRGVMLTYDFEKTGTGLVGMIVNGNGAGAS
;
A
#
# COMPACT_ATOMS: atom_id res chain seq x y z
N MET A 1 -28.77 -36.30 -25.71
CA MET A 1 -27.40 -36.82 -25.65
C MET A 1 -26.31 -35.71 -25.76
N TYR A 2 -26.55 -34.60 -26.46
CA TYR A 2 -25.57 -33.50 -26.61
C TYR A 2 -25.30 -32.69 -25.32
N ARG A 3 -26.35 -32.44 -24.51
CA ARG A 3 -26.23 -31.64 -23.27
C ARG A 3 -25.25 -32.25 -22.23
N GLY A 4 -25.26 -33.59 -22.08
CA GLY A 4 -24.34 -34.24 -21.13
C GLY A 4 -22.84 -34.21 -21.54
N LYS A 5 -22.58 -34.23 -22.84
CA LYS A 5 -21.20 -34.13 -23.35
C LYS A 5 -20.64 -32.71 -23.17
N LEU A 6 -21.46 -31.68 -23.38
CA LEU A 6 -21.05 -30.28 -23.20
C LEU A 6 -20.73 -29.98 -21.72
N THR A 7 -21.59 -30.48 -20.80
CA THR A 7 -21.35 -30.30 -19.36
C THR A 7 -20.09 -31.01 -18.89
N LEU A 8 -19.83 -32.22 -19.37
CA LEU A 8 -18.61 -32.95 -19.04
C LEU A 8 -17.36 -32.25 -19.58
N THR A 9 -17.40 -31.73 -20.81
CA THR A 9 -16.28 -30.99 -21.42
C THR A 9 -15.97 -29.70 -20.64
N LEU A 10 -17.01 -28.95 -20.24
CA LEU A 10 -16.85 -27.77 -19.41
C LEU A 10 -16.27 -28.10 -18.02
N LEU A 11 -16.71 -29.17 -17.40
CA LEU A 11 -16.20 -29.62 -16.09
C LEU A 11 -14.73 -30.01 -16.18
N VAL A 12 -14.34 -30.73 -17.22
CA VAL A 12 -12.94 -31.13 -17.49
C VAL A 12 -12.09 -29.89 -17.76
N LEU A 13 -12.59 -28.93 -18.53
CA LEU A 13 -11.87 -27.67 -18.80
C LEU A 13 -11.63 -26.86 -17.51
N VAL A 14 -12.63 -26.76 -16.64
CA VAL A 14 -12.51 -26.10 -15.34
C VAL A 14 -11.49 -26.81 -14.45
N ILE A 15 -11.47 -28.15 -14.43
CA ILE A 15 -10.48 -28.92 -13.65
C ILE A 15 -9.08 -28.72 -14.21
N ILE A 16 -8.89 -28.72 -15.53
CA ILE A 16 -7.58 -28.49 -16.17
C ILE A 16 -7.09 -27.09 -15.88
N VAL A 17 -7.92 -26.07 -16.00
CA VAL A 17 -7.59 -24.68 -15.69
C VAL A 17 -7.22 -24.55 -14.20
N SER A 18 -8.01 -25.15 -13.30
CA SER A 18 -7.76 -25.10 -11.86
C SER A 18 -6.48 -25.85 -11.46
N ALA A 19 -6.15 -26.96 -12.13
CA ALA A 19 -4.93 -27.72 -11.90
C ALA A 19 -3.67 -27.06 -12.49
N GLY A 20 -3.84 -26.25 -13.53
CA GLY A 20 -2.76 -25.52 -14.20
C GLY A 20 -2.45 -24.15 -13.58
N LEU A 21 -3.30 -23.66 -12.67
CA LEU A 21 -3.01 -22.41 -11.97
C LEU A 21 -1.85 -22.62 -10.99
N PRO A 22 -0.82 -21.79 -11.03
CA PRO A 22 0.28 -21.89 -10.08
C PRO A 22 -0.29 -21.78 -8.65
N ARG A 23 0.03 -22.77 -7.82
CA ARG A 23 -0.42 -22.83 -6.41
C ARG A 23 0.17 -21.71 -5.54
N GLN A 24 1.11 -20.96 -6.07
CA GLN A 24 1.68 -19.77 -5.47
C GLN A 24 1.63 -18.69 -6.55
N ALA A 25 0.77 -17.70 -6.40
CA ALA A 25 0.96 -16.44 -7.08
C ALA A 25 2.23 -15.83 -6.47
N GLU A 26 3.34 -15.93 -7.18
CA GLU A 26 4.54 -15.17 -6.87
C GLU A 26 4.26 -13.70 -7.23
N ALA A 27 3.47 -13.05 -6.38
CA ALA A 27 3.53 -11.60 -6.31
C ALA A 27 4.99 -11.24 -6.04
N ILE A 28 5.51 -10.19 -6.67
CA ILE A 28 6.86 -9.70 -6.41
C ILE A 28 6.74 -8.51 -5.41
N PRO A 29 6.45 -8.77 -4.13
CA PRO A 29 6.35 -7.71 -3.14
C PRO A 29 7.77 -7.28 -2.76
N ALA A 30 8.03 -5.97 -2.82
CA ALA A 30 9.33 -5.40 -2.53
C ALA A 30 9.86 -5.86 -1.17
N PHE A 31 9.06 -5.65 -0.12
CA PHE A 31 9.45 -5.94 1.26
C PHE A 31 9.63 -7.43 1.54
N ALA A 32 8.73 -8.29 1.05
CA ALA A 32 8.84 -9.72 1.26
C ALA A 32 10.11 -10.31 0.65
N ARG A 33 10.57 -9.79 -0.51
CA ARG A 33 11.84 -10.15 -1.13
C ARG A 33 13.04 -9.63 -0.34
N GLN A 34 12.97 -8.36 0.06
CA GLN A 34 14.05 -7.70 0.78
C GLN A 34 14.32 -8.41 2.11
N HIS A 35 13.27 -8.64 2.89
CA HIS A 35 13.38 -9.19 4.25
C HIS A 35 13.18 -10.71 4.32
N LYS A 36 12.90 -11.39 3.19
CA LYS A 36 12.67 -12.85 3.09
C LYS A 36 11.54 -13.35 3.98
N ILE A 37 10.49 -12.56 4.09
CA ILE A 37 9.27 -12.86 4.85
C ILE A 37 8.10 -13.19 3.93
N SER A 38 7.10 -13.88 4.46
CA SER A 38 5.88 -14.24 3.76
C SER A 38 4.93 -13.04 3.68
N CYS A 39 4.10 -12.94 2.63
CA CYS A 39 3.03 -11.95 2.53
C CYS A 39 2.07 -12.02 3.73
N THR A 40 1.82 -13.23 4.25
CA THR A 40 0.95 -13.45 5.40
C THR A 40 1.56 -13.00 6.73
N THR A 41 2.83 -12.62 6.77
CA THR A 41 3.43 -11.97 7.93
C THR A 41 2.79 -10.60 8.15
N CYS A 42 2.62 -9.82 7.08
CA CYS A 42 2.07 -8.47 7.13
C CYS A 42 0.55 -8.41 6.85
N HIS A 43 -0.02 -9.36 6.08
CA HIS A 43 -1.40 -9.26 5.58
C HIS A 43 -2.31 -10.38 6.08
N ALA A 44 -3.59 -10.06 6.39
CA ALA A 44 -4.67 -11.02 6.62
C ALA A 44 -6.06 -10.36 6.71
N PRO A 45 -6.91 -10.54 5.73
CA PRO A 45 -6.65 -10.91 4.34
C PRO A 45 -5.94 -9.78 3.59
N PHE A 46 -5.26 -10.11 2.49
CA PHE A 46 -4.71 -9.07 1.62
C PHE A 46 -5.84 -8.19 1.05
N PRO A 47 -5.69 -6.86 0.95
CA PRO A 47 -4.50 -6.05 1.25
C PRO A 47 -4.37 -5.61 2.72
N ARG A 48 -5.33 -5.92 3.59
CA ARG A 48 -5.35 -5.48 4.99
C ARG A 48 -4.10 -5.91 5.75
N LEU A 49 -3.54 -5.00 6.56
CA LEU A 49 -2.40 -5.28 7.41
C LEU A 49 -2.82 -5.96 8.72
N LYS A 50 -1.89 -6.75 9.26
CA LYS A 50 -1.84 -7.23 10.65
C LYS A 50 -1.01 -6.25 11.48
N GLU A 51 -0.99 -6.44 12.79
CA GLU A 51 -0.18 -5.68 13.74
C GLU A 51 1.27 -5.52 13.28
N PHE A 52 1.97 -6.61 12.95
CA PHE A 52 3.34 -6.54 12.42
C PHE A 52 3.45 -5.68 11.15
N GLY A 53 2.49 -5.76 10.24
CA GLY A 53 2.49 -4.98 9.01
C GLY A 53 2.24 -3.50 9.25
N GLU A 54 1.41 -3.16 10.24
CA GLU A 54 1.15 -1.79 10.66
C GLU A 54 2.37 -1.19 11.38
N GLU A 55 3.00 -1.96 12.28
CA GLU A 55 4.23 -1.57 12.96
C GLU A 55 5.38 -1.33 11.97
N PHE A 56 5.60 -2.27 11.04
CA PHE A 56 6.61 -2.12 10.00
C PHE A 56 6.41 -0.87 9.13
N ALA A 57 5.17 -0.58 8.75
CA ALA A 57 4.84 0.63 8.00
C ALA A 57 4.99 1.89 8.86
N GLY A 58 4.57 1.84 10.12
CA GLY A 58 4.72 2.92 11.10
C GLY A 58 6.17 3.27 11.38
N ASN A 59 7.06 2.28 11.36
CA ASN A 59 8.50 2.46 11.54
C ASN A 59 9.23 2.86 10.24
N GLY A 60 8.54 3.47 9.27
CA GLY A 60 9.14 3.90 8.01
C GLY A 60 9.70 2.76 7.16
N PHE A 61 9.08 1.57 7.26
CA PHE A 61 9.49 0.34 6.57
C PHE A 61 10.86 -0.20 7.00
N ALA A 62 11.26 0.07 8.23
CA ALA A 62 12.37 -0.57 8.92
C ALA A 62 11.89 -1.78 9.73
N MET A 63 12.71 -2.84 9.79
CA MET A 63 12.41 -3.98 10.65
C MET A 63 12.57 -3.59 12.12
N PRO A 64 11.70 -4.06 13.04
CA PRO A 64 11.78 -3.73 14.47
C PRO A 64 13.13 -4.09 15.11
N GLU A 65 13.78 -5.17 14.65
CA GLU A 65 15.10 -5.62 15.10
C GLU A 65 16.27 -4.99 14.34
N GLY A 66 15.96 -4.00 13.46
CA GLY A 66 16.91 -3.42 12.53
C GLY A 66 16.99 -4.18 11.20
N ASP A 67 17.41 -3.48 10.18
CA ASP A 67 17.54 -4.04 8.83
C ASP A 67 18.80 -4.92 8.71
N ASP A 68 18.68 -6.00 7.94
CA ASP A 68 19.80 -6.88 7.63
C ASP A 68 20.86 -6.13 6.77
N GLU A 69 22.05 -5.94 7.31
CA GLU A 69 23.17 -5.27 6.61
C GLU A 69 23.51 -5.92 5.26
N ARG A 70 23.17 -7.19 5.05
CA ARG A 70 23.36 -7.87 3.76
C ARG A 70 22.52 -7.28 2.62
N ASN A 71 21.50 -6.52 2.93
CA ASN A 71 20.65 -5.87 1.96
C ASN A 71 21.22 -4.55 1.44
N TYR A 72 22.27 -4.05 2.07
CA TYR A 72 22.89 -2.76 1.75
C TYR A 72 24.28 -2.91 1.12
N VAL A 73 24.64 -1.90 0.35
CA VAL A 73 26.02 -1.72 -0.14
C VAL A 73 26.81 -0.97 0.93
N ASN A 74 27.97 -1.46 1.27
CA ASN A 74 28.91 -0.68 2.09
C ASN A 74 29.45 0.47 1.25
N THR A 75 29.07 1.68 1.60
CA THR A 75 29.50 2.92 0.92
C THR A 75 30.75 3.53 1.54
N GLY A 76 31.19 3.03 2.70
CA GLY A 76 32.21 3.67 3.52
C GLY A 76 31.71 4.89 4.32
N ASP A 77 30.41 5.14 4.27
CA ASP A 77 29.69 6.17 5.01
C ASP A 77 28.59 5.50 5.83
N ASP A 78 28.68 5.55 7.14
CA ASP A 78 27.74 4.86 8.06
C ASP A 78 26.36 5.53 8.07
N GLU A 79 26.27 6.78 7.62
CA GLU A 79 25.00 7.52 7.53
C GLU A 79 24.21 7.21 6.24
N LEU A 80 24.86 6.59 5.24
CA LEU A 80 24.23 6.32 3.95
C LEU A 80 24.02 4.83 3.71
N LYS A 81 22.74 4.41 3.72
CA LYS A 81 22.32 3.05 3.37
C LYS A 81 21.85 2.99 1.91
N LEU A 82 22.65 2.38 1.06
CA LEU A 82 22.25 2.09 -0.33
C LEU A 82 21.79 0.65 -0.48
N ASN A 83 20.54 0.45 -0.85
CA ASN A 83 20.00 -0.87 -1.12
C ASN A 83 20.72 -1.57 -2.29
N LYS A 84 21.06 -2.85 -2.14
CA LYS A 84 21.62 -3.68 -3.23
C LYS A 84 20.64 -3.89 -4.38
N SER A 85 19.35 -3.84 -4.09
CA SER A 85 18.30 -3.93 -5.10
C SER A 85 17.25 -2.85 -4.82
N PHE A 86 16.80 -2.16 -5.86
CA PHE A 86 15.73 -1.18 -5.71
C PHE A 86 14.43 -1.89 -5.32
N PRO A 87 13.83 -1.58 -4.16
CA PRO A 87 12.67 -2.30 -3.62
C PRO A 87 11.38 -1.87 -4.31
N ILE A 88 11.20 -2.24 -5.58
CA ILE A 88 9.98 -1.98 -6.34
C ILE A 88 9.04 -3.19 -6.26
N ALA A 89 7.76 -2.91 -6.05
CA ALA A 89 6.65 -3.83 -6.26
C ALA A 89 5.66 -3.26 -7.28
N ALA A 90 5.01 -4.17 -8.00
CA ALA A 90 3.90 -3.85 -8.88
C ALA A 90 2.64 -4.59 -8.41
N ARG A 91 1.51 -3.91 -8.46
CA ARG A 91 0.18 -4.48 -8.21
C ARG A 91 -0.69 -4.21 -9.42
N MET A 92 -1.48 -5.21 -9.83
CA MET A 92 -2.52 -5.06 -10.82
C MET A 92 -3.85 -5.52 -10.23
N ASP A 93 -4.87 -4.68 -10.32
CA ASP A 93 -6.22 -5.01 -9.90
C ASP A 93 -7.08 -5.30 -11.13
N LEU A 94 -7.86 -6.38 -11.05
CA LEU A 94 -8.74 -6.86 -12.11
C LEU A 94 -10.12 -7.16 -11.49
N TYR A 95 -11.18 -6.70 -12.13
CA TYR A 95 -12.54 -6.93 -11.67
C TYR A 95 -13.44 -7.43 -12.79
N GLY A 96 -14.27 -8.42 -12.47
CA GLY A 96 -15.47 -8.75 -13.22
C GLY A 96 -16.68 -8.31 -12.40
N ILE A 97 -17.53 -7.48 -12.98
CA ILE A 97 -18.71 -6.94 -12.31
C ILE A 97 -19.95 -7.49 -13.01
N TYR A 98 -20.91 -7.93 -12.21
CA TYR A 98 -22.25 -8.31 -12.66
C TYR A 98 -23.28 -7.50 -11.87
N GLU A 99 -24.11 -6.74 -12.57
CA GLU A 99 -25.18 -5.94 -11.99
C GLU A 99 -26.52 -6.31 -12.64
N ASP A 100 -27.49 -6.76 -11.84
CA ASP A 100 -28.77 -7.30 -12.33
C ASP A 100 -29.79 -6.20 -12.73
N GLN A 101 -29.45 -4.91 -12.61
CA GLN A 101 -30.37 -3.79 -12.78
C GLN A 101 -29.95 -2.77 -13.87
N GLU A 102 -28.86 -3.03 -14.58
CA GLU A 102 -28.32 -2.12 -15.60
C GLU A 102 -28.58 -2.65 -17.01
N GLU A 103 -28.58 -1.77 -18.00
CA GLU A 103 -28.69 -2.16 -19.43
C GLU A 103 -27.52 -3.05 -19.86
N VAL A 104 -26.38 -2.93 -19.19
CA VAL A 104 -25.18 -3.77 -19.39
C VAL A 104 -24.88 -4.53 -18.09
N ASN A 105 -25.29 -5.78 -18.03
CA ASN A 105 -25.21 -6.60 -16.82
C ASN A 105 -23.81 -7.16 -16.53
N ASN A 106 -22.87 -7.02 -17.45
CA ASN A 106 -21.51 -7.58 -17.29
C ASN A 106 -20.48 -6.53 -17.69
N ASP A 107 -19.53 -6.27 -16.82
CA ASP A 107 -18.39 -5.39 -17.08
C ASP A 107 -17.08 -6.08 -16.69
N LEU A 108 -16.10 -6.05 -17.59
CA LEU A 108 -14.77 -6.60 -17.36
C LEU A 108 -13.75 -5.45 -17.32
N ARG A 109 -13.35 -5.08 -16.12
CA ARG A 109 -12.36 -4.02 -15.87
C ARG A 109 -10.96 -4.62 -15.71
N VAL A 110 -10.25 -4.72 -16.83
CA VAL A 110 -8.90 -5.34 -16.88
C VAL A 110 -7.98 -4.51 -17.78
N PRO A 111 -6.95 -3.85 -17.24
CA PRO A 111 -6.70 -3.65 -15.83
C PRO A 111 -7.63 -2.58 -15.23
N TYR A 112 -8.11 -2.77 -14.03
CA TYR A 112 -8.79 -1.73 -13.27
C TYR A 112 -7.78 -0.71 -12.72
N GLY A 113 -6.68 -1.20 -12.16
CA GLY A 113 -5.58 -0.39 -11.68
C GLY A 113 -4.25 -1.07 -11.88
N VAL A 114 -3.23 -0.31 -12.23
CA VAL A 114 -1.83 -0.72 -12.27
C VAL A 114 -1.06 0.24 -11.39
N LYS A 115 -0.38 -0.31 -10.38
CA LYS A 115 0.27 0.46 -9.32
C LYS A 115 1.72 0.04 -9.16
N LEU A 116 2.58 1.01 -8.87
CA LEU A 116 3.95 0.78 -8.45
C LEU A 116 4.14 1.33 -7.05
N LEU A 117 4.87 0.61 -6.23
CA LEU A 117 5.25 1.07 -4.91
C LEU A 117 6.74 0.80 -4.65
N SER A 118 7.34 1.66 -3.86
CA SER A 118 8.66 1.46 -3.30
C SER A 118 8.73 2.06 -1.91
N GLY A 119 9.50 1.45 -1.04
CA GLY A 119 9.74 1.93 0.32
C GLY A 119 10.92 1.21 0.94
N GLY A 120 11.39 1.73 2.03
CA GLY A 120 12.51 1.18 2.79
C GLY A 120 13.30 2.28 3.48
N THR A 121 14.37 1.89 4.15
CA THR A 121 15.28 2.81 4.85
C THR A 121 16.36 3.34 3.90
N VAL A 122 16.70 4.61 4.06
CA VAL A 122 17.80 5.29 3.32
C VAL A 122 18.93 5.73 4.25
N ALA A 123 18.67 5.84 5.54
CA ALA A 123 19.63 6.11 6.61
C ALA A 123 19.10 5.52 7.92
N PRO A 124 19.91 5.43 8.98
CA PRO A 124 19.41 5.06 10.30
C PRO A 124 18.19 5.91 10.68
N ASN A 125 17.10 5.30 11.07
CA ASN A 125 15.85 5.95 11.46
C ASN A 125 15.22 6.86 10.37
N VAL A 126 15.60 6.70 9.09
CA VAL A 126 15.03 7.46 7.99
C VAL A 126 14.52 6.51 6.92
N GLY A 127 13.21 6.47 6.79
CA GLY A 127 12.51 5.71 5.76
C GLY A 127 11.96 6.59 4.65
N TYR A 128 11.61 5.98 3.56
CA TYR A 128 10.86 6.61 2.48
C TYR A 128 9.76 5.67 1.99
N TYR A 129 8.74 6.25 1.41
CA TYR A 129 7.71 5.51 0.70
C TYR A 129 7.18 6.32 -0.46
N PHE A 130 6.92 5.65 -1.59
CA PHE A 130 6.09 6.21 -2.64
C PHE A 130 5.13 5.16 -3.21
N TYR A 131 3.97 5.64 -3.63
CA TYR A 131 2.92 4.86 -4.24
C TYR A 131 2.38 5.61 -5.46
N PHE A 132 2.53 4.98 -6.62
CA PHE A 132 2.19 5.59 -7.89
C PHE A 132 1.16 4.74 -8.63
N TYR A 133 0.05 5.36 -8.98
CA TYR A 133 -0.94 4.78 -9.87
C TYR A 133 -0.58 5.09 -11.31
N MET A 134 -0.09 4.11 -12.03
CA MET A 134 0.15 4.19 -13.47
C MET A 134 -1.17 4.26 -14.23
N SER A 135 -2.19 3.51 -13.76
CA SER A 135 -3.53 3.55 -14.30
C SER A 135 -4.54 3.27 -13.19
N GLU A 136 -5.61 4.04 -13.15
CA GLU A 136 -6.82 3.78 -12.39
C GLU A 136 -8.03 4.06 -13.28
N ARG A 137 -8.91 3.05 -13.44
CA ARG A 137 -10.12 3.14 -14.29
C ARG A 137 -9.83 3.56 -15.73
N GLY A 138 -8.62 3.23 -16.25
CA GLY A 138 -8.18 3.59 -17.60
C GLY A 138 -7.47 4.93 -17.74
N GLU A 139 -7.36 5.71 -16.67
CA GLU A 139 -6.68 7.00 -16.65
C GLU A 139 -5.40 6.95 -15.81
N VAL A 140 -4.44 7.83 -16.08
CA VAL A 140 -3.24 7.97 -15.26
C VAL A 140 -3.59 8.81 -14.04
N ALA A 141 -3.56 8.18 -12.86
CA ALA A 141 -3.95 8.86 -11.62
C ALA A 141 -2.78 9.60 -10.94
N GLY A 142 -1.53 9.14 -11.11
CA GLY A 142 -0.35 9.84 -10.59
C GLY A 142 0.12 9.33 -9.23
N ILE A 143 0.84 10.20 -8.49
CA ILE A 143 1.41 9.88 -7.19
C ILE A 143 0.35 10.05 -6.11
N GLU A 144 0.12 9.03 -5.30
CA GLU A 144 -0.75 9.10 -4.12
C GLU A 144 0.07 9.36 -2.85
N ASP A 145 1.00 8.47 -2.52
CA ASP A 145 1.94 8.69 -1.42
C ASP A 145 3.33 9.00 -1.96
N ALA A 146 4.02 9.95 -1.37
CA ALA A 146 5.44 10.22 -1.59
C ALA A 146 5.99 11.02 -0.42
N TYR A 147 6.63 10.33 0.53
CA TYR A 147 7.11 10.98 1.74
C TYR A 147 8.42 10.38 2.25
N ILE A 148 9.09 11.15 3.09
CA ILE A 148 10.21 10.74 3.93
C ILE A 148 9.69 10.67 5.36
N HIS A 149 10.10 9.64 6.08
CA HIS A 149 9.70 9.36 7.45
C HIS A 149 10.94 9.29 8.33
N PHE A 150 10.98 10.10 9.35
CA PHE A 150 12.01 10.15 10.38
C PHE A 150 11.45 9.50 11.63
N ASN A 151 12.00 8.36 12.02
CA ASN A 151 11.55 7.58 13.17
C ASN A 151 12.38 7.89 14.41
N ASP A 152 11.78 7.71 15.59
CA ASP A 152 12.45 7.75 16.89
C ASP A 152 13.36 8.96 17.07
N LEU A 153 12.90 10.12 16.66
CA LEU A 153 13.69 11.33 16.74
C LEU A 153 14.09 11.63 18.17
N PHE A 154 15.36 11.96 18.33
CA PHE A 154 15.98 12.26 19.63
C PHE A 154 15.97 11.08 20.60
N GLY A 155 15.79 9.85 20.12
CA GLY A 155 15.67 8.64 20.93
C GLY A 155 14.36 8.56 21.72
N ALA A 156 13.34 9.24 21.25
CA ALA A 156 11.98 9.20 21.77
C ALA A 156 11.03 8.58 20.72
N PRO A 157 9.89 7.99 21.12
CA PRO A 157 8.89 7.49 20.17
C PRO A 157 8.14 8.67 19.51
N PHE A 158 8.89 9.50 18.82
CA PHE A 158 8.45 10.71 18.14
C PHE A 158 8.89 10.68 16.69
N ASP A 159 7.92 10.66 15.78
CA ASP A 159 8.18 10.55 14.37
C ASP A 159 7.72 11.79 13.62
N ILE A 160 8.40 12.05 12.50
CA ILE A 160 8.03 13.11 11.55
C ILE A 160 7.93 12.52 10.16
N MET A 161 6.79 12.67 9.52
CA MET A 161 6.58 12.35 8.11
C MET A 161 6.44 13.64 7.32
N VAL A 162 7.17 13.77 6.21
CA VAL A 162 7.17 14.97 5.36
C VAL A 162 6.95 14.56 3.92
N GLY A 163 5.95 15.12 3.27
CA GLY A 163 5.65 14.85 1.87
C GLY A 163 4.17 14.86 1.54
N GLN A 164 3.80 14.05 0.57
CA GLN A 164 2.40 13.78 0.21
C GLN A 164 1.99 12.46 0.85
N PHE A 165 0.92 12.49 1.63
CA PHE A 165 0.40 11.33 2.34
C PHE A 165 -1.12 11.42 2.48
N GLN A 166 -1.73 10.29 2.83
CA GLN A 166 -3.15 10.22 3.09
C GLN A 166 -3.50 10.88 4.44
N THR A 167 -4.36 11.89 4.44
CA THR A 167 -4.70 12.67 5.65
C THR A 167 -5.55 11.88 6.66
N SER A 168 -6.14 10.77 6.26
CA SER A 168 -6.83 9.84 7.17
C SER A 168 -5.90 8.79 7.80
N ASP A 169 -4.64 8.74 7.40
CA ASP A 169 -3.62 7.90 8.04
C ASP A 169 -3.27 8.45 9.45
N PRO A 170 -3.02 7.62 10.46
CA PRO A 170 -2.96 6.16 10.45
C PRO A 170 -4.31 5.46 10.59
N LEU A 171 -5.43 6.15 10.69
CA LEU A 171 -6.72 5.56 11.00
C LEU A 171 -7.27 4.68 9.88
N MET A 172 -7.20 5.15 8.63
CA MET A 172 -7.75 4.44 7.47
C MET A 172 -6.92 4.71 6.22
N LYS A 173 -6.20 3.71 5.74
CA LYS A 173 -5.53 3.77 4.43
C LYS A 173 -6.46 3.32 3.32
N ARG A 174 -6.60 4.16 2.28
CA ARG A 174 -7.43 3.89 1.11
C ARG A 174 -7.01 2.59 0.38
N GLU A 175 -5.71 2.33 0.26
CA GLU A 175 -5.15 1.15 -0.42
C GLU A 175 -5.42 -0.16 0.32
N LEU A 176 -5.75 -0.09 1.60
CA LEU A 176 -6.06 -1.25 2.45
C LEU A 176 -7.55 -1.57 2.52
N ARG A 177 -8.41 -0.83 1.80
CA ARG A 177 -9.83 -1.11 1.76
C ARG A 177 -10.12 -2.49 1.16
N LEU A 178 -11.17 -3.13 1.66
CA LEU A 178 -11.64 -4.44 1.19
C LEU A 178 -12.82 -4.34 0.22
N THR A 179 -13.25 -3.12 -0.10
CA THR A 179 -14.36 -2.84 -1.00
C THR A 179 -13.86 -2.37 -2.37
N PHE A 180 -14.68 -2.57 -3.39
CA PHE A 180 -14.42 -2.04 -4.73
C PHE A 180 -14.46 -0.51 -4.74
N GLU A 181 -15.51 0.07 -4.15
CA GLU A 181 -15.67 1.51 -4.03
C GLU A 181 -14.90 2.07 -2.83
N ASP A 182 -14.55 3.34 -2.92
CA ASP A 182 -13.92 4.06 -1.82
C ASP A 182 -14.88 4.23 -0.64
N TYR A 183 -14.35 4.18 0.57
CA TYR A 183 -15.15 4.49 1.75
C TYR A 183 -15.56 5.96 1.76
N GLU A 184 -16.76 6.23 2.24
CA GLU A 184 -17.34 7.59 2.33
C GLU A 184 -16.40 8.59 3.04
N VAL A 185 -15.62 8.12 4.01
CA VAL A 185 -14.67 8.95 4.76
C VAL A 185 -13.66 9.65 3.86
N TYR A 186 -13.23 9.02 2.76
CA TYR A 186 -12.25 9.62 1.83
C TYR A 186 -12.83 10.76 1.00
N GLN A 187 -14.15 10.85 0.90
CA GLN A 187 -14.86 11.92 0.19
C GLN A 187 -15.26 13.07 1.11
N THR A 188 -15.15 12.87 2.44
CA THR A 188 -15.51 13.88 3.43
C THR A 188 -14.54 15.04 3.40
N ARG A 189 -15.06 16.26 3.32
CA ARG A 189 -14.28 17.50 3.40
C ARG A 189 -14.33 18.08 4.78
N VAL A 190 -13.21 18.60 5.26
CA VAL A 190 -13.10 19.21 6.57
C VAL A 190 -13.38 20.71 6.46
N GLY A 191 -14.51 21.15 6.98
CA GLY A 191 -14.91 22.55 7.00
C GLY A 191 -15.04 23.14 5.59
N LEU A 192 -14.39 24.28 5.36
CA LEU A 192 -14.36 24.96 4.07
C LEU A 192 -13.15 24.57 3.20
N SER A 193 -12.34 23.62 3.64
CA SER A 193 -11.18 23.12 2.89
C SER A 193 -11.63 22.45 1.60
N SER A 194 -10.84 22.58 0.53
CA SER A 194 -10.98 21.78 -0.68
C SER A 194 -10.41 20.37 -0.53
N ASN A 195 -9.66 20.11 0.54
CA ASN A 195 -9.11 18.81 0.85
C ASN A 195 -10.22 17.85 1.33
N ASN A 196 -10.25 16.66 0.75
CA ASN A 196 -10.93 15.52 1.33
C ASN A 196 -9.93 14.72 2.21
N LEU A 197 -10.41 13.71 2.93
CA LEU A 197 -9.54 12.87 3.77
C LEU A 197 -8.77 11.78 2.98
N ALA A 198 -8.45 12.04 1.73
CA ALA A 198 -7.62 11.18 0.90
C ALA A 198 -6.14 11.61 1.01
N TYR A 199 -5.68 12.49 0.12
CA TYR A 199 -4.27 12.85 0.05
C TYR A 199 -4.06 14.35 0.11
N ASP A 200 -2.99 14.77 0.82
CA ASP A 200 -2.51 16.14 0.80
C ASP A 200 -0.99 16.16 1.05
N ARG A 201 -0.38 17.33 0.91
CA ARG A 201 1.04 17.57 1.14
C ARG A 201 1.22 18.34 2.44
N GLY A 202 2.20 17.90 3.23
CA GLY A 202 2.45 18.55 4.50
C GLY A 202 3.44 17.81 5.39
N VAL A 203 3.25 18.01 6.67
CA VAL A 203 4.03 17.40 7.75
C VAL A 203 3.04 16.72 8.71
N MET A 204 3.32 15.47 9.03
CA MET A 204 2.63 14.71 10.07
C MET A 204 3.61 14.44 11.21
N LEU A 205 3.16 14.61 12.43
CA LEU A 205 3.89 14.35 13.67
C LEU A 205 3.15 13.25 14.42
N THR A 206 3.87 12.24 14.86
CA THR A 206 3.32 11.14 15.66
C THR A 206 4.11 11.00 16.95
N TYR A 207 3.43 10.73 18.05
CA TYR A 207 4.05 10.40 19.32
C TYR A 207 3.31 9.26 19.99
N ASP A 208 4.02 8.18 20.28
CA ASP A 208 3.45 6.98 20.87
C ASP A 208 3.79 6.84 22.36
N PHE A 209 2.74 6.77 23.17
CA PHE A 209 2.85 6.48 24.60
C PHE A 209 2.84 4.97 24.82
N GLU A 210 3.99 4.32 24.71
CA GLU A 210 4.15 2.85 24.79
C GLU A 210 3.45 2.24 26.01
N LYS A 211 3.50 2.90 27.16
CA LYS A 211 2.91 2.39 28.42
C LYS A 211 1.38 2.30 28.41
N THR A 212 0.73 3.11 27.59
CA THR A 212 -0.74 3.19 27.54
C THR A 212 -1.30 2.69 26.22
N GLY A 213 -0.44 2.47 25.21
CA GLY A 213 -0.86 2.18 23.85
C GLY A 213 -1.62 3.35 23.19
N THR A 214 -1.35 4.59 23.62
CA THR A 214 -1.99 5.78 23.07
C THR A 214 -1.06 6.46 22.09
N GLY A 215 -1.51 6.68 20.85
CA GLY A 215 -0.82 7.48 19.85
C GLY A 215 -1.45 8.88 19.76
N LEU A 216 -0.64 9.91 19.64
CA LEU A 216 -1.04 11.26 19.26
C LEU A 216 -0.55 11.55 17.85
N VAL A 217 -1.45 12.00 16.98
CA VAL A 217 -1.14 12.40 15.62
C VAL A 217 -1.56 13.85 15.42
N GLY A 218 -0.63 14.66 14.94
CA GLY A 218 -0.89 16.03 14.51
C GLY A 218 -0.36 16.24 13.11
N MET A 219 -1.09 16.98 12.26
CA MET A 219 -0.63 17.26 10.91
C MET A 219 -0.92 18.68 10.49
N ILE A 220 -0.04 19.22 9.65
CA ILE A 220 -0.21 20.49 8.96
C ILE A 220 -0.10 20.19 7.48
N VAL A 221 -1.18 20.48 6.75
CA VAL A 221 -1.29 20.19 5.33
C VAL A 221 -1.72 21.44 4.54
N ASN A 222 -1.51 21.44 3.24
CA ASN A 222 -1.86 22.59 2.38
C ASN A 222 -3.37 22.87 2.31
N GLY A 223 -4.20 21.84 2.47
CA GLY A 223 -5.66 21.96 2.45
C GLY A 223 -6.27 21.99 1.03
N ASN A 224 -5.50 21.70 -0.02
CA ASN A 224 -5.95 21.70 -1.41
C ASN A 224 -5.88 20.31 -2.09
N GLY A 225 -5.55 19.29 -1.32
CA GLY A 225 -5.39 17.92 -1.79
C GLY A 225 -4.08 17.71 -2.55
N ALA A 226 -3.96 16.56 -3.23
CA ALA A 226 -2.76 16.22 -4.01
C ALA A 226 -2.62 17.05 -5.30
N GLY A 227 -3.65 17.72 -5.73
CA GLY A 227 -3.62 18.59 -6.91
C GLY A 227 -2.63 19.76 -6.76
N ALA A 228 -2.08 20.23 -7.86
CA ALA A 228 -1.31 21.47 -7.86
C ALA A 228 -2.27 22.65 -7.65
N SER A 229 -1.93 23.55 -6.74
CA SER A 229 -2.59 24.84 -6.60
C SER A 229 -2.04 25.81 -7.66
#